data_3c4c81eb2fa742832c6c8dfd0b1ce46f
#
_entry.id   3c4c81eb2fa742832c6c8dfd0b1ce46f
#
_cell.length_a   1.000
_cell.length_b   1.000
_cell.length_c   1.000
_cell.angle_alpha   90.00
_cell.angle_beta   90.00
_cell.angle_gamma   90.00
#
_symmetry.space_group_name_H-M   'P 1'
#
loop_
_entity.id
_entity.type
_entity.pdbx_description
1 polymer ?
#
loop_
_entity_poly.entity_id
_entity_poly.type
_entity_poly.pdbx_seq_one_letter_code
_entity_poly.pdbx_strand_id
1 'polypeptide(L)'
;MAAIHEAAAAVLRRSRSLALATATVFAVAAPAAHAYQLEGPRWPGTTITYYASAYRKATVLGANNWNNANVGVQFVRTSSKQAADLVVTYGAPQCEGESLVGYQGPFTQSWTELGRGCDPNFMVLTATHELGHILGLGHAKHRCARMDSSVDLSGTPSHCSHHSLSYWLKHPLLPDDIRGARKLYG
;
A
#
# COMPACT_ATOMS: atom_id res chain seq x y z
N MET A 1 25.24 -75.04 -68.17
CA MET A 1 24.52 -75.60 -67.03
C MET A 1 24.94 -74.73 -65.81
N ALA A 2 24.10 -73.81 -65.43
CA ALA A 2 24.42 -72.86 -64.41
C ALA A 2 23.23 -72.81 -63.42
N ALA A 3 23.52 -72.98 -62.17
CA ALA A 3 22.54 -72.88 -61.10
C ALA A 3 22.59 -71.49 -60.48
N ILE A 4 21.46 -70.87 -60.38
CA ILE A 4 21.29 -69.54 -59.85
C ILE A 4 20.93 -69.68 -58.37
N HIS A 5 21.66 -69.01 -57.45
CA HIS A 5 21.26 -68.89 -56.06
C HIS A 5 20.76 -67.44 -55.77
N GLU A 6 19.50 -67.34 -55.43
CA GLU A 6 18.80 -66.13 -55.01
C GLU A 6 19.05 -65.90 -53.51
N ALA A 7 19.63 -64.79 -53.17
CA ALA A 7 19.77 -64.38 -51.77
C ALA A 7 18.78 -63.30 -51.43
N ALA A 8 17.80 -63.65 -50.58
CA ALA A 8 16.78 -62.72 -50.08
C ALA A 8 17.36 -61.82 -48.99
N ALA A 9 17.42 -60.50 -49.25
CA ALA A 9 17.80 -59.49 -48.27
C ALA A 9 16.61 -59.10 -47.38
N ALA A 10 16.64 -59.46 -46.12
CA ALA A 10 15.68 -59.03 -45.11
C ALA A 10 15.96 -57.58 -44.68
N VAL A 11 15.06 -56.66 -45.05
CA VAL A 11 15.07 -55.27 -44.61
C VAL A 11 14.49 -55.14 -43.21
N LEU A 12 15.34 -55.00 -42.20
CA LEU A 12 14.91 -54.66 -40.81
C LEU A 12 14.50 -53.20 -40.74
N ARG A 13 13.17 -52.93 -40.73
CA ARG A 13 12.65 -51.61 -40.42
C ARG A 13 12.75 -51.35 -38.90
N ARG A 14 13.75 -50.58 -38.48
CA ARG A 14 13.82 -50.02 -37.10
C ARG A 14 12.82 -48.88 -36.96
N SER A 15 11.70 -49.14 -36.31
CA SER A 15 10.76 -48.11 -35.84
C SER A 15 11.42 -47.30 -34.74
N ARG A 16 11.80 -46.04 -35.03
CA ARG A 16 12.25 -45.08 -34.01
C ARG A 16 11.01 -44.47 -33.42
N SER A 17 10.61 -44.94 -32.24
CA SER A 17 9.59 -44.27 -31.42
C SER A 17 10.20 -42.96 -30.88
N LEU A 18 9.76 -41.81 -31.41
CA LEU A 18 10.01 -40.50 -30.84
C LEU A 18 9.15 -40.38 -29.57
N ALA A 19 9.74 -40.51 -28.40
CA ALA A 19 9.12 -40.14 -27.15
C ALA A 19 9.09 -38.60 -27.06
N LEU A 20 7.93 -38.01 -27.25
CA LEU A 20 7.70 -36.58 -27.04
C LEU A 20 7.69 -36.32 -25.52
N ALA A 21 8.81 -35.86 -24.98
CA ALA A 21 8.86 -35.42 -23.58
C ALA A 21 8.15 -34.06 -23.48
N THR A 22 6.92 -34.04 -22.98
CA THR A 22 6.21 -32.82 -22.61
C THR A 22 6.83 -32.24 -21.34
N ALA A 23 7.69 -31.24 -21.48
CA ALA A 23 8.20 -30.47 -20.36
C ALA A 23 7.07 -29.59 -19.84
N THR A 24 6.48 -29.95 -18.69
CA THR A 24 5.53 -29.11 -17.96
C THR A 24 6.30 -27.98 -17.29
N VAL A 25 6.25 -26.80 -17.88
CA VAL A 25 6.83 -25.58 -17.27
C VAL A 25 5.88 -25.17 -16.14
N PHE A 26 6.25 -25.45 -14.91
CA PHE A 26 5.62 -24.83 -13.75
C PHE A 26 6.04 -23.36 -13.72
N ALA A 27 5.14 -22.45 -14.12
CA ALA A 27 5.30 -21.04 -13.89
C ALA A 27 5.20 -20.80 -12.37
N VAL A 28 6.32 -20.70 -11.69
CA VAL A 28 6.38 -20.20 -10.32
C VAL A 28 6.01 -18.73 -10.39
N ALA A 29 4.78 -18.38 -9.98
CA ALA A 29 4.38 -17.00 -9.84
C ALA A 29 5.32 -16.34 -8.82
N ALA A 30 6.17 -15.43 -9.27
CA ALA A 30 6.98 -14.63 -8.36
C ALA A 30 6.05 -13.89 -7.40
N PRO A 31 6.33 -13.89 -6.08
CA PRO A 31 5.50 -13.15 -5.13
C PRO A 31 5.48 -11.68 -5.57
N ALA A 32 4.29 -11.09 -5.62
CA ALA A 32 4.14 -9.69 -5.97
C ALA A 32 4.97 -8.87 -4.98
N ALA A 33 6.01 -8.17 -5.49
CA ALA A 33 6.84 -7.33 -4.64
C ALA A 33 5.96 -6.24 -4.03
N HIS A 34 5.92 -6.17 -2.69
CA HIS A 34 5.21 -5.13 -1.96
C HIS A 34 6.11 -3.90 -1.83
N ALA A 35 5.54 -2.70 -1.94
CA ALA A 35 6.27 -1.45 -1.72
C ALA A 35 6.03 -0.88 -0.32
N TYR A 36 4.90 -1.25 0.32
CA TYR A 36 4.61 -0.80 1.66
C TYR A 36 5.70 -1.22 2.64
N GLN A 37 6.01 -0.33 3.57
CA GLN A 37 6.90 -0.59 4.70
C GLN A 37 6.05 -0.67 5.97
N LEU A 38 6.39 -1.61 6.86
CA LEU A 38 5.81 -1.70 8.20
C LEU A 38 6.90 -1.21 9.17
N GLU A 39 6.72 -0.01 9.71
CA GLU A 39 7.76 0.65 10.52
C GLU A 39 7.37 0.78 11.99
N GLY A 40 6.08 0.90 12.28
CA GLY A 40 5.59 1.05 13.64
C GLY A 40 4.82 -0.16 14.15
N PRO A 41 4.73 -0.31 15.48
CA PRO A 41 3.86 -1.30 16.10
C PRO A 41 2.40 -1.01 15.75
N ARG A 42 1.63 -2.07 15.56
CA ARG A 42 0.17 -1.92 15.40
C ARG A 42 -0.50 -1.47 16.69
N TRP A 43 -1.59 -0.76 16.58
CA TRP A 43 -2.46 -0.45 17.71
C TRP A 43 -3.09 -1.74 18.28
N PRO A 44 -3.23 -1.84 19.62
CA PRO A 44 -3.73 -3.06 20.27
C PRO A 44 -5.23 -3.30 20.04
N GLY A 45 -5.99 -2.23 19.76
CA GLY A 45 -7.42 -2.28 19.53
C GLY A 45 -7.81 -2.09 18.07
N THR A 46 -9.12 -2.10 17.83
CA THR A 46 -9.74 -1.87 16.52
C THR A 46 -10.22 -0.42 16.32
N THR A 47 -9.95 0.45 17.29
CA THR A 47 -10.34 1.86 17.28
C THR A 47 -9.18 2.73 17.71
N ILE A 48 -8.95 3.82 16.98
CA ILE A 48 -8.02 4.90 17.31
C ILE A 48 -8.86 6.16 17.46
N THR A 49 -8.98 6.68 18.67
CA THR A 49 -9.69 7.95 18.88
C THR A 49 -8.78 9.12 18.52
N TYR A 50 -9.33 10.13 17.83
CA TYR A 50 -8.54 11.29 17.46
C TYR A 50 -9.24 12.62 17.75
N TYR A 51 -8.46 13.61 18.14
CA TYR A 51 -8.83 15.01 18.22
C TYR A 51 -8.11 15.81 17.15
N ALA A 52 -8.82 16.67 16.42
CA ALA A 52 -8.21 17.51 15.38
C ALA A 52 -8.55 18.98 15.59
N SER A 53 -7.50 19.82 15.71
CA SER A 53 -7.58 21.28 15.66
C SER A 53 -7.06 21.83 14.32
N ALA A 54 -6.12 21.14 13.67
CA ALA A 54 -5.62 21.47 12.33
C ALA A 54 -6.50 20.91 11.23
N TYR A 55 -6.77 21.68 10.19
CA TYR A 55 -7.53 21.26 9.00
C TYR A 55 -8.66 20.25 9.31
N ARG A 56 -9.49 20.57 10.30
CA ARG A 56 -10.48 19.64 10.87
C ARG A 56 -11.26 18.85 9.83
N LYS A 57 -11.75 19.52 8.76
CA LYS A 57 -12.52 18.88 7.69
C LYS A 57 -11.63 17.91 6.88
N ALA A 58 -10.43 18.33 6.53
CA ALA A 58 -9.48 17.49 5.78
C ALA A 58 -9.05 16.27 6.59
N THR A 59 -8.77 16.44 7.88
CA THR A 59 -8.45 15.34 8.80
C THR A 59 -9.58 14.32 8.90
N VAL A 60 -10.84 14.79 9.01
CA VAL A 60 -12.01 13.90 9.02
C VAL A 60 -12.13 13.12 7.71
N LEU A 61 -11.89 13.76 6.57
CA LEU A 61 -11.94 13.09 5.27
C LEU A 61 -10.76 12.08 5.13
N GLY A 62 -9.57 12.43 5.60
CA GLY A 62 -8.42 11.52 5.64
C GLY A 62 -8.69 10.29 6.51
N ALA A 63 -9.28 10.47 7.68
CA ALA A 63 -9.70 9.37 8.55
C ALA A 63 -10.77 8.48 7.88
N ASN A 64 -11.75 9.08 7.21
CA ASN A 64 -12.78 8.35 6.49
C ASN A 64 -12.21 7.55 5.31
N ASN A 65 -11.15 8.01 4.67
CA ASN A 65 -10.47 7.26 3.60
C ASN A 65 -9.97 5.90 4.12
N TRP A 66 -9.32 5.88 5.28
CA TRP A 66 -8.88 4.64 5.93
C TRP A 66 -10.04 3.81 6.45
N ASN A 67 -11.03 4.44 7.07
CA ASN A 67 -12.22 3.75 7.58
C ASN A 67 -12.97 3.02 6.46
N ASN A 68 -13.15 3.68 5.30
CA ASN A 68 -13.81 3.09 4.13
C ASN A 68 -13.00 1.97 3.46
N ALA A 69 -11.68 1.94 3.65
CA ALA A 69 -10.83 0.87 3.14
C ALA A 69 -10.96 -0.45 3.92
N ASN A 70 -11.63 -0.44 5.06
CA ASN A 70 -11.90 -1.63 5.90
C ASN A 70 -10.63 -2.43 6.18
N VAL A 71 -9.65 -1.77 6.80
CA VAL A 71 -8.34 -2.35 7.08
C VAL A 71 -8.25 -3.02 8.46
N GLY A 72 -9.36 -3.19 9.17
CA GLY A 72 -9.42 -3.85 10.48
C GLY A 72 -9.30 -2.90 11.69
N VAL A 73 -9.10 -1.60 11.46
CA VAL A 73 -9.07 -0.56 12.49
C VAL A 73 -9.82 0.68 12.00
N GLN A 74 -10.40 1.44 12.92
CA GLN A 74 -11.21 2.63 12.62
C GLN A 74 -10.69 3.85 13.37
N PHE A 75 -10.63 4.99 12.71
CA PHE A 75 -10.43 6.28 13.32
C PHE A 75 -11.76 6.85 13.79
N VAL A 76 -11.88 7.16 15.08
CA VAL A 76 -13.12 7.71 15.68
C VAL A 76 -12.81 9.08 16.28
N ARG A 77 -13.53 10.12 15.80
CA ARG A 77 -13.31 11.48 16.27
C ARG A 77 -13.86 11.67 17.69
N THR A 78 -13.08 12.33 18.56
CA THR A 78 -13.50 12.79 19.87
C THR A 78 -13.46 14.32 19.97
N SER A 79 -14.21 14.89 20.90
CA SER A 79 -14.15 16.31 21.29
C SER A 79 -13.14 16.59 22.39
N SER A 80 -12.67 15.56 23.10
CA SER A 80 -11.67 15.70 24.17
C SER A 80 -10.26 15.47 23.63
N LYS A 81 -9.43 16.51 23.70
CA LYS A 81 -8.01 16.41 23.34
C LYS A 81 -7.26 15.46 24.27
N GLN A 82 -7.58 15.52 25.56
CA GLN A 82 -6.89 14.72 26.60
C GLN A 82 -7.24 13.25 26.54
N ALA A 83 -8.45 12.90 26.06
CA ALA A 83 -8.90 11.52 25.97
C ALA A 83 -8.64 10.89 24.59
N ALA A 84 -8.05 11.64 23.65
CA ALA A 84 -7.74 11.14 22.32
C ALA A 84 -6.45 10.30 22.34
N ASP A 85 -6.43 9.22 21.60
CA ASP A 85 -5.21 8.43 21.32
C ASP A 85 -4.26 9.20 20.41
N LEU A 86 -4.83 9.99 19.48
CA LEU A 86 -4.12 10.80 18.50
C LEU A 86 -4.58 12.27 18.56
N VAL A 87 -3.63 13.19 18.52
CA VAL A 87 -3.90 14.63 18.38
C VAL A 87 -3.34 15.16 17.07
N VAL A 88 -4.20 15.82 16.28
CA VAL A 88 -3.81 16.46 15.00
C VAL A 88 -3.79 17.96 15.18
N THR A 89 -2.61 18.57 15.04
CA THR A 89 -2.35 19.99 15.26
C THR A 89 -1.62 20.63 14.07
N TYR A 90 -1.37 21.94 14.16
CA TYR A 90 -0.48 22.65 13.26
C TYR A 90 0.95 22.63 13.82
N GLY A 91 1.96 22.34 13.00
CA GLY A 91 3.36 22.29 13.39
C GLY A 91 4.32 22.06 12.22
N ALA A 92 3.93 21.23 11.26
CA ALA A 92 4.75 20.91 10.10
C ALA A 92 5.01 22.11 9.17
N PRO A 93 6.05 22.03 8.29
CA PRO A 93 6.26 23.00 7.22
C PRO A 93 5.06 23.17 6.30
N GLN A 94 5.05 24.24 5.51
CA GLN A 94 3.92 24.55 4.62
C GLN A 94 3.63 23.38 3.67
N CYS A 95 2.38 22.97 3.62
CA CYS A 95 1.84 21.87 2.79
C CYS A 95 2.36 20.46 3.14
N GLU A 96 3.13 20.32 4.18
CA GLU A 96 3.66 19.04 4.64
C GLU A 96 2.88 18.50 5.83
N GLY A 97 3.16 17.26 6.18
CA GLY A 97 2.72 16.61 7.39
C GLY A 97 3.87 15.87 8.07
N GLU A 98 3.73 15.65 9.36
CA GLU A 98 4.64 14.85 10.15
C GLU A 98 3.86 14.09 11.21
N SER A 99 4.23 12.84 11.45
CA SER A 99 3.52 11.97 12.40
C SER A 99 4.46 11.02 13.12
N LEU A 100 4.09 10.64 14.34
CA LEU A 100 4.63 9.42 14.95
C LEU A 100 4.17 8.19 14.15
N VAL A 101 5.02 7.16 14.10
CA VAL A 101 4.71 5.94 13.34
C VAL A 101 4.23 4.85 14.28
N GLY A 102 2.98 4.44 14.12
CA GLY A 102 2.34 3.37 14.89
C GLY A 102 2.03 3.70 16.35
N TYR A 103 1.74 2.66 17.11
CA TYR A 103 1.37 2.75 18.51
C TYR A 103 2.57 3.05 19.41
N GLN A 104 2.50 4.09 20.21
CA GLN A 104 3.59 4.56 21.07
C GLN A 104 3.52 4.06 22.52
N GLY A 105 2.58 3.16 22.81
CA GLY A 105 2.36 2.64 24.15
C GLY A 105 1.17 3.30 24.88
N PRO A 106 0.74 2.74 26.01
CA PRO A 106 -0.52 3.13 26.67
C PRO A 106 -0.46 4.51 27.36
N PHE A 107 0.73 5.07 27.56
CA PHE A 107 0.92 6.35 28.26
C PHE A 107 1.40 7.46 27.34
N THR A 108 1.47 7.20 26.02
CA THR A 108 1.94 8.17 25.02
C THR A 108 0.82 8.50 24.06
N GLN A 109 0.37 9.76 24.08
CA GLN A 109 -0.55 10.26 23.08
C GLN A 109 0.21 10.45 21.77
N SER A 110 -0.25 9.81 20.71
CA SER A 110 0.30 10.00 19.36
C SER A 110 -0.05 11.38 18.82
N TRP A 111 0.74 11.86 17.89
CA TRP A 111 0.51 13.16 17.27
C TRP A 111 0.73 13.12 15.75
N THR A 112 0.02 14.01 15.08
CA THR A 112 0.22 14.41 13.70
C THR A 112 0.26 15.93 13.62
N GLU A 113 1.23 16.47 12.93
CA GLU A 113 1.34 17.90 12.65
C GLU A 113 1.11 18.17 11.17
N LEU A 114 0.33 19.20 10.85
CA LEU A 114 0.00 19.60 9.47
C LEU A 114 0.47 21.04 9.24
N GLY A 115 1.09 21.31 8.10
CA GLY A 115 1.57 22.62 7.70
C GLY A 115 0.43 23.58 7.34
N ARG A 116 0.63 24.88 7.58
CA ARG A 116 -0.36 25.93 7.28
C ARG A 116 -0.28 26.44 5.85
N GLY A 117 -1.30 27.15 5.41
CA GLY A 117 -1.30 27.93 4.17
C GLY A 117 -1.51 27.12 2.89
N CYS A 118 -2.08 25.93 2.99
CA CYS A 118 -2.31 25.04 1.86
C CYS A 118 -3.78 24.92 1.47
N ASP A 119 -4.01 24.50 0.23
CA ASP A 119 -5.34 24.14 -0.24
C ASP A 119 -5.93 23.04 0.67
N PRO A 120 -7.13 23.27 1.25
CA PRO A 120 -7.76 22.28 2.11
C PRO A 120 -8.01 20.91 1.47
N ASN A 121 -8.20 20.85 0.14
CA ASN A 121 -8.38 19.58 -0.57
C ASN A 121 -7.04 18.84 -0.70
N PHE A 122 -5.93 19.56 -0.96
CA PHE A 122 -4.60 18.97 -0.90
C PHE A 122 -4.33 18.38 0.48
N MET A 123 -4.68 19.11 1.53
CA MET A 123 -4.49 18.66 2.92
C MET A 123 -5.36 17.43 3.29
N VAL A 124 -6.38 17.07 2.53
CA VAL A 124 -7.07 15.76 2.68
C VAL A 124 -6.10 14.62 2.36
N LEU A 125 -5.31 14.77 1.29
CA LEU A 125 -4.35 13.75 0.88
C LEU A 125 -3.17 13.67 1.84
N THR A 126 -2.67 14.82 2.30
CA THR A 126 -1.64 14.89 3.35
C THR A 126 -2.13 14.23 4.63
N ALA A 127 -3.32 14.57 5.13
CA ALA A 127 -3.89 13.93 6.31
C ALA A 127 -4.10 12.42 6.13
N THR A 128 -4.48 11.97 4.92
CA THR A 128 -4.59 10.54 4.61
C THR A 128 -3.23 9.85 4.72
N HIS A 129 -2.16 10.46 4.22
CA HIS A 129 -0.78 9.97 4.31
C HIS A 129 -0.35 9.88 5.78
N GLU A 130 -0.48 10.98 6.53
CA GLU A 130 -0.07 11.05 7.92
C GLU A 130 -0.81 10.03 8.81
N LEU A 131 -2.09 9.82 8.58
CA LEU A 131 -2.86 8.79 9.27
C LEU A 131 -2.40 7.36 8.90
N GLY A 132 -1.79 7.17 7.74
CA GLY A 132 -1.10 5.94 7.38
C GLY A 132 0.12 5.68 8.27
N HIS A 133 0.90 6.71 8.59
CA HIS A 133 1.98 6.60 9.58
C HIS A 133 1.44 6.23 10.96
N ILE A 134 0.36 6.86 11.39
CA ILE A 134 -0.32 6.50 12.66
C ILE A 134 -0.72 5.02 12.69
N LEU A 135 -1.13 4.44 11.56
CA LEU A 135 -1.41 3.00 11.47
C LEU A 135 -0.14 2.12 11.60
N GLY A 136 1.05 2.67 11.47
CA GLY A 136 2.31 1.93 11.49
C GLY A 136 2.93 1.70 10.12
N LEU A 137 2.41 2.34 9.07
CA LEU A 137 3.00 2.29 7.73
C LEU A 137 4.15 3.29 7.64
N GLY A 138 5.28 2.87 7.08
CA GLY A 138 6.35 3.72 6.61
C GLY A 138 6.15 4.15 5.16
N HIS A 139 7.10 4.94 4.64
CA HIS A 139 7.07 5.35 3.25
C HIS A 139 7.20 4.18 2.28
N ALA A 140 6.35 4.13 1.28
CA ALA A 140 6.45 3.16 0.20
C ALA A 140 7.71 3.42 -0.66
N LYS A 141 8.35 2.35 -1.14
CA LYS A 141 9.56 2.44 -1.97
C LYS A 141 9.29 2.00 -3.39
N HIS A 142 9.65 2.85 -4.35
CA HIS A 142 9.69 2.54 -5.79
C HIS A 142 8.36 2.09 -6.40
N ARG A 143 7.22 2.44 -5.81
CA ARG A 143 5.90 2.13 -6.34
C ARG A 143 4.89 3.24 -6.06
N CYS A 144 3.93 3.33 -6.94
CA CYS A 144 2.79 4.22 -6.78
C CYS A 144 1.95 3.83 -5.55
N ALA A 145 1.97 4.68 -4.54
CA ALA A 145 1.26 4.52 -3.27
C ALA A 145 0.94 5.89 -2.66
N ARG A 146 -0.10 6.01 -1.82
CA ARG A 146 -0.33 7.22 -1.03
C ARG A 146 0.80 7.42 -0.01
N MET A 147 1.36 6.34 0.50
CA MET A 147 2.50 6.36 1.41
C MET A 147 3.85 6.62 0.72
N ASP A 148 3.87 7.14 -0.52
CA ASP A 148 5.09 7.66 -1.13
C ASP A 148 5.63 8.86 -0.33
N SER A 149 6.95 8.97 -0.21
CA SER A 149 7.61 10.01 0.60
C SER A 149 7.47 11.42 0.04
N SER A 150 7.03 11.55 -1.21
CA SER A 150 6.85 12.86 -1.85
C SER A 150 5.66 12.88 -2.79
N VAL A 151 5.04 14.06 -2.89
CA VAL A 151 3.92 14.33 -3.78
C VAL A 151 4.14 15.69 -4.45
N ASP A 152 3.63 15.86 -5.68
CA ASP A 152 3.59 17.17 -6.32
C ASP A 152 2.38 18.01 -5.85
N LEU A 153 2.28 19.27 -6.30
CA LEU A 153 1.19 20.17 -5.94
C LEU A 153 -0.20 19.73 -6.46
N SER A 154 -0.26 18.77 -7.38
CA SER A 154 -1.52 18.12 -7.77
C SER A 154 -1.94 16.99 -6.82
N GLY A 155 -1.11 16.66 -5.83
CA GLY A 155 -1.30 15.53 -4.93
C GLY A 155 -0.89 14.18 -5.53
N THR A 156 -0.17 14.19 -6.69
CA THR A 156 0.36 12.98 -7.33
C THR A 156 1.59 12.49 -6.58
N PRO A 157 1.58 11.25 -6.04
CA PRO A 157 2.79 10.63 -5.47
C PRO A 157 3.88 10.43 -6.54
N SER A 158 5.14 10.56 -6.17
CA SER A 158 6.28 10.64 -7.11
C SER A 158 6.44 9.42 -8.03
N HIS A 159 6.03 8.25 -7.58
CA HIS A 159 6.07 7.02 -8.38
C HIS A 159 4.76 6.69 -9.09
N CYS A 160 3.80 7.62 -9.14
CA CYS A 160 2.53 7.49 -9.83
C CYS A 160 2.49 8.25 -11.16
N SER A 161 1.63 7.83 -12.07
CA SER A 161 1.28 8.64 -13.23
C SER A 161 0.60 9.92 -12.77
N HIS A 162 0.95 11.05 -13.43
CA HIS A 162 0.40 12.35 -13.08
C HIS A 162 -1.12 12.41 -13.33
N HIS A 163 -1.85 12.88 -12.30
CA HIS A 163 -3.29 13.13 -12.36
C HIS A 163 -3.63 14.42 -11.63
N SER A 164 -4.85 14.93 -11.87
CA SER A 164 -5.35 16.11 -11.17
C SER A 164 -5.63 15.84 -9.69
N LEU A 165 -5.65 16.88 -8.88
CA LEU A 165 -6.05 16.81 -7.48
C LEU A 165 -7.43 16.15 -7.30
N SER A 166 -8.38 16.48 -8.18
CA SER A 166 -9.72 15.89 -8.15
C SER A 166 -9.74 14.38 -8.39
N TYR A 167 -8.81 13.86 -9.18
CA TYR A 167 -8.62 12.41 -9.35
C TYR A 167 -8.13 11.79 -8.02
N TRP A 168 -7.11 12.37 -7.41
CA TRP A 168 -6.54 11.85 -6.17
C TRP A 168 -7.50 11.92 -4.98
N LEU A 169 -8.38 12.91 -4.93
CA LEU A 169 -9.45 12.97 -3.93
C LEU A 169 -10.46 11.83 -4.07
N LYS A 170 -10.65 11.29 -5.28
CA LYS A 170 -11.50 10.11 -5.52
C LYS A 170 -10.75 8.78 -5.32
N HIS A 171 -9.42 8.80 -5.38
CA HIS A 171 -8.54 7.65 -5.21
C HIS A 171 -7.50 7.94 -4.13
N PRO A 172 -7.93 8.24 -2.89
CA PRO A 172 -7.04 8.74 -1.84
C PRO A 172 -6.06 7.68 -1.32
N LEU A 173 -6.41 6.40 -1.45
CA LEU A 173 -5.59 5.23 -1.11
C LEU A 173 -5.45 4.34 -2.33
N LEU A 174 -4.31 3.69 -2.42
CA LEU A 174 -3.96 2.78 -3.49
C LEU A 174 -3.89 1.33 -2.95
N PRO A 175 -3.93 0.32 -3.83
CA PRO A 175 -3.95 -1.08 -3.38
C PRO A 175 -2.79 -1.47 -2.48
N ASP A 176 -1.61 -0.84 -2.63
CA ASP A 176 -0.45 -1.13 -1.81
C ASP A 176 -0.59 -0.61 -0.38
N ASP A 177 -1.13 0.60 -0.21
CA ASP A 177 -1.44 1.20 1.09
C ASP A 177 -2.42 0.31 1.88
N ILE A 178 -3.50 -0.12 1.22
CA ILE A 178 -4.53 -0.97 1.81
C ILE A 178 -3.96 -2.35 2.19
N ARG A 179 -3.10 -2.94 1.35
CA ARG A 179 -2.44 -4.21 1.67
C ARG A 179 -1.53 -4.09 2.88
N GLY A 180 -0.75 -3.00 2.96
CA GLY A 180 0.12 -2.73 4.09
C GLY A 180 -0.67 -2.63 5.41
N ALA A 181 -1.73 -1.83 5.43
CA ALA A 181 -2.58 -1.70 6.61
C ALA A 181 -3.27 -3.01 6.99
N ARG A 182 -3.81 -3.76 6.02
CA ARG A 182 -4.39 -5.10 6.26
C ARG A 182 -3.38 -6.12 6.77
N LYS A 183 -2.11 -5.98 6.44
CA LYS A 183 -1.06 -6.84 7.00
C LYS A 183 -0.87 -6.62 8.49
N LEU A 184 -1.17 -5.42 8.99
CA LEU A 184 -1.12 -5.09 10.41
C LEU A 184 -2.40 -5.47 11.17
N TYR A 185 -3.57 -5.29 10.55
CA TYR A 185 -4.87 -5.31 11.25
C TYR A 185 -5.88 -6.32 10.70
N GLY A 186 -5.63 -6.95 9.55
CA GLY A 186 -6.51 -7.93 8.91
C GLY A 186 -6.30 -9.38 9.35
#